data_1757bffc8aa10b5d2ccf715478c8133c
#
_entry.id   1757bffc8aa10b5d2ccf715478c8133c
#
_cell.length_a   1.000
_cell.length_b   1.000
_cell.length_c   1.000
_cell.angle_alpha   90.00
_cell.angle_beta   90.00
_cell.angle_gamma   90.00
#
_symmetry.space_group_name_H-M   'P 1'
#
loop_
_entity.id
_entity.type
_entity.pdbx_description
1 polymer ?
#
loop_
_entity_poly.entity_id
_entity_poly.type
_entity_poly.pdbx_seq_one_letter_code
_entity_poly.pdbx_strand_id
1 'polypeptide(L)'
;FLHKQPKDKIQQRLGQQIRINRSKIKDASDTNADFDDLDSAIRSGYFLKQGLANNEDFYYMNLLITITAGDLEELQWRIQEMKKLLISQDMDLRSCYFLQEQGFLSSLPLVNLDKKLYELSKRNVLTTGAASCYPFVSYSICDDNGILFGVNKHNNSLVIADIFDSKQYKNSNIAILGTSGSGKTFT
;
A
#
# COMPACT_ATOMS: atom_id res chain seq x y z
N PHE A 1 -2.08 9.06 3.08
CA PHE A 1 -2.89 10.24 2.74
C PHE A 1 -3.61 10.02 1.43
N LEU A 2 -4.90 10.35 1.39
CA LEU A 2 -5.75 10.26 0.19
C LEU A 2 -6.39 11.63 -0.05
N HIS A 3 -6.12 12.20 -1.23
CA HIS A 3 -6.64 13.51 -1.61
C HIS A 3 -7.56 13.37 -2.82
N LYS A 4 -8.87 13.45 -2.60
CA LYS A 4 -9.88 13.41 -3.68
C LYS A 4 -9.69 14.58 -4.64
N GLN A 5 -9.76 14.30 -5.94
CA GLN A 5 -9.61 15.30 -6.99
C GLN A 5 -10.93 15.54 -7.74
N PRO A 6 -11.18 16.77 -8.24
CA PRO A 6 -12.35 17.05 -9.05
C PRO A 6 -12.35 16.26 -10.36
N LYS A 7 -13.39 15.46 -10.59
CA LYS A 7 -13.50 14.49 -11.69
C LYS A 7 -13.35 15.16 -13.06
N ASP A 8 -14.02 16.29 -13.27
CA ASP A 8 -14.02 16.99 -14.57
C ASP A 8 -12.62 17.49 -14.96
N LYS A 9 -11.89 18.08 -14.00
CA LYS A 9 -10.51 18.57 -14.23
C LYS A 9 -9.57 17.42 -14.56
N ILE A 10 -9.72 16.28 -13.87
CA ILE A 10 -8.89 15.11 -14.13
C ILE A 10 -9.18 14.51 -15.49
N GLN A 11 -10.45 14.37 -15.87
CA GLN A 11 -10.82 13.87 -17.21
C GLN A 11 -10.24 14.71 -18.34
N GLN A 12 -10.29 16.03 -18.20
CA GLN A 12 -9.69 16.95 -19.18
C GLN A 12 -8.17 16.76 -19.26
N ARG A 13 -7.47 16.75 -18.11
CA ARG A 13 -6.00 16.54 -18.05
C ARG A 13 -5.59 15.21 -18.65
N LEU A 14 -6.26 14.12 -18.29
CA LEU A 14 -6.00 12.79 -18.87
C LEU A 14 -6.22 12.78 -20.37
N GLY A 15 -7.30 13.41 -20.86
CA GLY A 15 -7.57 13.52 -22.28
C GLY A 15 -6.50 14.32 -23.04
N GLN A 16 -5.97 15.38 -22.44
CA GLN A 16 -4.86 16.15 -23.01
C GLN A 16 -3.56 15.34 -23.01
N GLN A 17 -3.21 14.70 -21.89
CA GLN A 17 -1.99 13.91 -21.78
C GLN A 17 -1.96 12.74 -22.76
N ILE A 18 -3.07 12.02 -22.91
CA ILE A 18 -3.20 10.94 -23.89
C ILE A 18 -2.97 11.45 -25.31
N ARG A 19 -3.54 12.63 -25.66
CA ARG A 19 -3.35 13.22 -26.99
C ARG A 19 -1.89 13.60 -27.24
N ILE A 20 -1.23 14.23 -26.25
CA ILE A 20 0.19 14.59 -26.33
C ILE A 20 1.06 13.35 -26.50
N ASN A 21 0.86 12.31 -25.70
CA ASN A 21 1.64 11.08 -25.80
C ASN A 21 1.43 10.37 -27.15
N ARG A 22 0.20 10.37 -27.69
CA ARG A 22 -0.08 9.84 -29.03
C ARG A 22 0.60 10.63 -30.15
N SER A 23 0.67 11.96 -30.03
CA SER A 23 1.40 12.78 -31.00
C SER A 23 2.88 12.44 -30.97
N LYS A 24 3.47 12.35 -29.77
CA LYS A 24 4.88 11.98 -29.60
C LYS A 24 5.22 10.62 -30.20
N ILE A 25 4.35 9.62 -30.07
CA ILE A 25 4.57 8.30 -30.71
C ILE A 25 4.64 8.41 -32.23
N LYS A 26 3.81 9.27 -32.84
CA LYS A 26 3.83 9.47 -34.29
C LYS A 26 5.11 10.15 -34.78
N ASP A 27 5.69 11.01 -33.94
CA ASP A 27 6.88 11.79 -34.26
C ASP A 27 8.18 11.09 -33.80
N ALA A 28 8.07 10.02 -33.00
CA ALA A 28 9.21 9.26 -32.47
C ALA A 28 9.77 8.34 -33.58
N SER A 29 10.95 8.66 -34.08
CA SER A 29 11.77 7.76 -34.88
C SER A 29 12.42 6.72 -33.95
N ASP A 30 11.96 5.48 -34.06
CA ASP A 30 12.62 4.19 -33.73
C ASP A 30 13.67 4.09 -32.60
N THR A 31 13.42 4.64 -31.41
CA THR A 31 14.08 4.17 -30.20
C THR A 31 13.06 3.40 -29.35
N ASN A 32 13.18 2.08 -29.34
CA ASN A 32 12.20 1.16 -28.72
C ASN A 32 11.84 1.50 -27.26
N ALA A 33 12.78 2.03 -26.47
CA ALA A 33 12.54 2.37 -25.06
C ALA A 33 11.53 3.53 -24.89
N ASP A 34 11.66 4.61 -25.65
CA ASP A 34 10.75 5.76 -25.58
C ASP A 34 9.34 5.40 -26.06
N PHE A 35 9.23 4.48 -27.02
CA PHE A 35 7.94 3.99 -27.53
C PHE A 35 7.18 3.20 -26.46
N ASP A 36 7.84 2.26 -25.78
CA ASP A 36 7.24 1.40 -24.75
C ASP A 36 6.76 2.24 -23.57
N ASP A 37 7.52 3.25 -23.15
CA ASP A 37 7.15 4.16 -22.07
C ASP A 37 5.92 5.01 -22.44
N LEU A 38 5.88 5.52 -23.66
CA LEU A 38 4.73 6.30 -24.16
C LEU A 38 3.47 5.44 -24.31
N ASP A 39 3.60 4.21 -24.83
CA ASP A 39 2.47 3.29 -24.96
C ASP A 39 1.92 2.87 -23.58
N SER A 40 2.80 2.55 -22.64
CA SER A 40 2.45 2.27 -21.25
C SER A 40 1.72 3.44 -20.59
N ALA A 41 2.21 4.67 -20.80
CA ALA A 41 1.57 5.89 -20.30
C ALA A 41 0.18 6.12 -20.91
N ILE A 42 0.00 5.81 -22.19
CA ILE A 42 -1.30 5.90 -22.87
C ILE A 42 -2.28 4.86 -22.32
N ARG A 43 -1.86 3.60 -22.16
CA ARG A 43 -2.69 2.53 -21.59
C ARG A 43 -3.13 2.87 -20.17
N SER A 44 -2.20 3.33 -19.33
CA SER A 44 -2.49 3.79 -17.96
C SER A 44 -3.49 4.95 -17.94
N GLY A 45 -3.33 5.91 -18.87
CA GLY A 45 -4.27 7.03 -19.04
C GLY A 45 -5.69 6.58 -19.41
N TYR A 46 -5.81 5.58 -20.31
CA TYR A 46 -7.11 5.00 -20.65
C TYR A 46 -7.73 4.23 -19.50
N PHE A 47 -6.94 3.44 -18.76
CA PHE A 47 -7.40 2.74 -17.58
C PHE A 47 -8.02 3.70 -16.56
N LEU A 48 -7.33 4.79 -16.23
CA LEU A 48 -7.85 5.81 -15.32
C LEU A 48 -9.12 6.48 -15.87
N LYS A 49 -9.16 6.76 -17.16
CA LYS A 49 -10.35 7.36 -17.81
C LYS A 49 -11.54 6.42 -17.80
N GLN A 50 -11.33 5.13 -17.99
CA GLN A 50 -12.35 4.10 -17.91
C GLN A 50 -12.92 3.98 -16.49
N GLY A 51 -12.08 3.94 -15.46
CA GLY A 51 -12.54 3.94 -14.06
C GLY A 51 -13.40 5.14 -13.74
N LEU A 52 -12.99 6.34 -14.17
CA LEU A 52 -13.81 7.55 -14.03
C LEU A 52 -15.16 7.46 -14.76
N ALA A 53 -15.22 6.82 -15.92
CA ALA A 53 -16.47 6.56 -16.65
C ALA A 53 -17.37 5.54 -15.94
N ASN A 54 -16.76 4.57 -15.25
CA ASN A 54 -17.45 3.57 -14.42
C ASN A 54 -17.84 4.12 -13.02
N ASN A 55 -17.88 5.42 -12.89
CA ASN A 55 -18.31 6.13 -11.68
C ASN A 55 -17.36 6.02 -10.48
N GLU A 56 -16.09 5.63 -10.67
CA GLU A 56 -15.08 5.73 -9.64
C GLU A 56 -14.64 7.18 -9.45
N ASP A 57 -14.19 7.49 -8.25
CA ASP A 57 -13.51 8.75 -7.94
C ASP A 57 -12.01 8.62 -8.14
N PHE A 58 -11.35 9.75 -8.33
CA PHE A 58 -9.90 9.84 -8.50
C PHE A 58 -9.24 10.50 -7.28
N TYR A 59 -8.17 9.88 -6.81
CA TYR A 59 -7.39 10.36 -5.67
C TYR A 59 -5.91 10.48 -6.03
N TYR A 60 -5.24 11.45 -5.42
CA TYR A 60 -3.81 11.37 -5.22
C TYR A 60 -3.54 10.69 -3.90
N MET A 61 -2.83 9.57 -3.94
CA MET A 61 -2.40 8.81 -2.77
C MET A 61 -0.93 9.09 -2.48
N ASN A 62 -0.63 9.32 -1.20
CA ASN A 62 0.73 9.44 -0.70
C ASN A 62 0.91 8.42 0.43
N LEU A 63 1.95 7.60 0.35
CA LEU A 63 2.32 6.63 1.36
C LEU A 63 3.65 7.06 2.00
N LEU A 64 3.66 7.22 3.31
CA LEU A 64 4.87 7.43 4.11
C LEU A 64 5.06 6.22 5.01
N ILE A 65 6.30 5.70 5.05
CA ILE A 65 6.68 4.56 5.87
C ILE A 65 7.76 5.06 6.83
N THR A 66 7.51 4.94 8.13
CA THR A 66 8.49 5.25 9.18
C THR A 66 9.13 3.96 9.65
N ILE A 67 10.46 3.89 9.55
CA ILE A 67 11.26 2.75 10.00
C ILE A 67 12.08 3.20 11.19
N THR A 68 12.00 2.46 12.29
CA THR A 68 12.75 2.72 13.53
C THR A 68 13.62 1.51 13.88
N ALA A 69 14.76 1.75 14.53
CA ALA A 69 15.67 0.70 14.99
C ALA A 69 16.42 1.17 16.24
N GLY A 70 17.06 0.24 16.93
CA GLY A 70 17.87 0.51 18.12
C GLY A 70 19.25 1.09 17.79
N ASP A 71 19.81 0.72 16.64
CA ASP A 71 21.11 1.19 16.15
C ASP A 71 21.10 1.42 14.62
N LEU A 72 22.22 1.93 14.11
CA LEU A 72 22.35 2.30 12.71
C LEU A 72 22.44 1.08 11.78
N GLU A 73 23.07 -0.01 12.21
CA GLU A 73 23.23 -1.22 11.41
C GLU A 73 21.87 -1.90 11.22
N GLU A 74 21.12 -2.03 12.31
CA GLU A 74 19.76 -2.54 12.27
C GLU A 74 18.85 -1.67 11.40
N LEU A 75 18.97 -0.34 11.50
CA LEU A 75 18.19 0.58 10.66
C LEU A 75 18.48 0.37 9.18
N GLN A 76 19.75 0.25 8.81
CA GLN A 76 20.13 0.00 7.42
C GLN A 76 19.62 -1.33 6.91
N TRP A 77 19.70 -2.37 7.72
CA TRP A 77 19.16 -3.69 7.41
C TRP A 77 17.65 -3.63 7.18
N ARG A 78 16.89 -3.02 8.11
CA ARG A 78 15.43 -2.86 7.98
C ARG A 78 15.02 -2.08 6.74
N ILE A 79 15.76 -1.03 6.39
CA ILE A 79 15.54 -0.26 5.16
C ILE A 79 15.74 -1.13 3.93
N GLN A 80 16.78 -1.96 3.88
CA GLN A 80 17.03 -2.85 2.74
C GLN A 80 15.96 -3.92 2.62
N GLU A 81 15.53 -4.53 3.72
CA GLU A 81 14.44 -5.52 3.72
C GLU A 81 13.12 -4.89 3.23
N MET A 82 12.78 -3.70 3.72
CA MET A 82 11.59 -2.98 3.25
C MET A 82 11.68 -2.64 1.76
N LYS A 83 12.85 -2.23 1.26
CA LYS A 83 13.06 -1.99 -0.18
C LYS A 83 12.85 -3.26 -1.00
N LYS A 84 13.42 -4.39 -0.59
CA LYS A 84 13.25 -5.68 -1.28
C LYS A 84 11.78 -6.08 -1.34
N LEU A 85 11.07 -5.96 -0.21
CA LEU A 85 9.65 -6.28 -0.12
C LEU A 85 8.80 -5.42 -1.06
N LEU A 86 9.05 -4.12 -1.12
CA LEU A 86 8.29 -3.21 -1.97
C LEU A 86 8.64 -3.39 -3.47
N ILE A 87 9.91 -3.63 -3.80
CA ILE A 87 10.34 -3.93 -5.17
C ILE A 87 9.65 -5.21 -5.68
N SER A 88 9.46 -6.23 -4.83
CA SER A 88 8.73 -7.44 -5.22
C SER A 88 7.24 -7.20 -5.54
N GLN A 89 6.71 -6.03 -5.18
CA GLN A 89 5.35 -5.57 -5.47
C GLN A 89 5.33 -4.41 -6.49
N ASP A 90 6.37 -4.27 -7.30
CA ASP A 90 6.53 -3.20 -8.29
C ASP A 90 6.43 -1.77 -7.70
N MET A 91 6.83 -1.61 -6.43
CA MET A 91 6.85 -0.33 -5.74
C MET A 91 8.28 0.12 -5.45
N ASP A 92 8.61 1.36 -5.83
CA ASP A 92 9.91 1.97 -5.54
C ASP A 92 9.85 2.79 -4.24
N LEU A 93 10.71 2.45 -3.28
CA LEU A 93 10.85 3.14 -2.01
C LEU A 93 11.95 4.21 -2.09
N ARG A 94 11.55 5.48 -1.90
CA ARG A 94 12.48 6.61 -1.86
C ARG A 94 12.67 7.12 -0.45
N SER A 95 13.93 7.25 -0.05
CA SER A 95 14.28 7.84 1.24
C SER A 95 14.06 9.36 1.23
N CYS A 96 13.58 9.91 2.35
CA CYS A 96 13.35 11.36 2.52
C CYS A 96 14.68 12.09 2.80
N TYR A 97 15.66 11.99 1.91
CA TYR A 97 16.93 12.72 2.07
C TYR A 97 16.67 14.23 2.10
N PHE A 98 17.28 14.91 3.09
CA PHE A 98 17.11 16.35 3.36
C PHE A 98 15.66 16.79 3.64
N LEU A 99 14.75 15.84 3.88
CA LEU A 99 13.33 16.04 4.21
C LEU A 99 12.91 15.18 5.42
N GLN A 100 13.89 14.76 6.25
CA GLN A 100 13.62 13.85 7.37
C GLN A 100 12.67 14.47 8.41
N GLU A 101 12.86 15.74 8.75
CA GLU A 101 11.98 16.48 9.66
C GLU A 101 10.55 16.56 9.11
N GLN A 102 10.41 16.97 7.85
CA GLN A 102 9.12 17.05 7.17
C GLN A 102 8.45 15.67 7.08
N GLY A 103 9.24 14.60 6.81
CA GLY A 103 8.78 13.22 6.81
C GLY A 103 8.25 12.79 8.16
N PHE A 104 9.01 13.05 9.22
CA PHE A 104 8.61 12.75 10.59
C PHE A 104 7.35 13.50 11.01
N LEU A 105 7.31 14.82 10.83
CA LEU A 105 6.14 15.64 11.18
C LEU A 105 4.89 15.21 10.38
N SER A 106 5.05 14.86 9.09
CA SER A 106 3.94 14.38 8.28
C SER A 106 3.48 12.97 8.67
N SER A 107 4.32 12.15 9.30
CA SER A 107 3.94 10.81 9.79
C SER A 107 3.14 10.84 11.09
N LEU A 108 3.15 11.95 11.81
CA LEU A 108 2.35 12.12 13.02
C LEU A 108 0.84 12.16 12.67
N PRO A 109 -0.05 11.75 13.59
CA PRO A 109 -1.50 11.70 13.36
C PRO A 109 -2.16 13.08 13.32
N LEU A 110 -1.49 14.08 12.73
CA LEU A 110 -1.96 15.46 12.58
C LEU A 110 -2.65 15.73 11.24
N VAL A 111 -2.69 14.72 10.37
CA VAL A 111 -3.27 14.81 9.01
C VAL A 111 -2.67 15.95 8.18
N ASN A 112 -1.40 16.29 8.43
CA ASN A 112 -0.69 17.35 7.74
C ASN A 112 0.47 16.75 6.92
N LEU A 113 0.36 16.78 5.60
CA LEU A 113 1.40 16.33 4.68
C LEU A 113 2.17 17.53 4.13
N ASP A 114 3.49 17.55 4.31
CA ASP A 114 4.34 18.58 3.73
C ASP A 114 4.18 18.65 2.21
N LYS A 115 4.17 19.88 1.65
CA LYS A 115 3.93 20.11 0.23
C LYS A 115 4.96 19.46 -0.69
N LYS A 116 6.24 19.45 -0.28
CA LYS A 116 7.31 18.82 -1.08
C LYS A 116 7.14 17.30 -1.09
N LEU A 117 6.83 16.71 0.05
CA LEU A 117 6.56 15.27 0.15
C LEU A 117 5.31 14.89 -0.65
N TYR A 118 4.26 15.70 -0.59
CA TYR A 118 3.07 15.51 -1.43
C TYR A 118 3.42 15.44 -2.91
N GLU A 119 4.18 16.39 -3.43
CA GLU A 119 4.54 16.43 -4.85
C GLU A 119 5.45 15.26 -5.27
N LEU A 120 6.37 14.84 -4.39
CA LEU A 120 7.32 13.76 -4.67
C LEU A 120 6.69 12.35 -4.61
N SER A 121 5.73 12.14 -3.72
CA SER A 121 5.19 10.81 -3.43
C SER A 121 3.79 10.54 -3.98
N LYS A 122 3.11 11.54 -4.54
CA LYS A 122 1.74 11.38 -5.05
C LYS A 122 1.64 10.35 -6.16
N ARG A 123 0.64 9.48 -6.06
CA ARG A 123 0.30 8.44 -7.06
C ARG A 123 -1.18 8.54 -7.40
N ASN A 124 -1.49 8.27 -8.66
CA ASN A 124 -2.84 8.27 -9.17
C ASN A 124 -3.55 6.97 -8.77
N VAL A 125 -4.67 7.08 -8.08
CA VAL A 125 -5.43 5.92 -7.60
C VAL A 125 -6.92 6.15 -7.83
N LEU A 126 -7.63 5.13 -8.27
CA LEU A 126 -9.08 5.08 -8.35
C LEU A 126 -9.68 4.57 -7.03
N THR A 127 -10.98 4.70 -6.84
CA THR A 127 -11.66 4.26 -5.61
C THR A 127 -11.36 2.82 -5.24
N THR A 128 -11.40 1.90 -6.21
CA THR A 128 -11.11 0.48 -5.99
C THR A 128 -9.69 0.27 -5.47
N GLY A 129 -8.68 0.92 -6.08
CA GLY A 129 -7.29 0.86 -5.63
C GLY A 129 -7.09 1.49 -4.25
N ALA A 130 -7.75 2.62 -3.97
CA ALA A 130 -7.70 3.25 -2.65
C ALA A 130 -8.32 2.35 -1.56
N ALA A 131 -9.44 1.69 -1.86
CA ALA A 131 -10.09 0.75 -0.95
C ALA A 131 -9.22 -0.48 -0.66
N SER A 132 -8.49 -0.97 -1.67
CA SER A 132 -7.57 -2.11 -1.51
C SER A 132 -6.38 -1.79 -0.58
N CYS A 133 -6.04 -0.52 -0.41
CA CYS A 133 -4.98 -0.08 0.51
C CYS A 133 -5.46 0.05 1.97
N TYR A 134 -6.72 -0.29 2.28
CA TYR A 134 -7.23 -0.25 3.65
C TYR A 134 -6.62 -1.37 4.50
N PRO A 135 -5.80 -1.05 5.52
CA PRO A 135 -4.99 -2.05 6.22
C PRO A 135 -5.75 -2.80 7.33
N PHE A 136 -7.00 -2.40 7.62
CA PHE A 136 -7.78 -2.92 8.76
C PHE A 136 -8.86 -3.93 8.34
N VAL A 137 -8.65 -4.64 7.25
CA VAL A 137 -9.63 -5.61 6.70
C VAL A 137 -9.68 -6.89 7.52
N SER A 138 -8.53 -7.31 8.06
CA SER A 138 -8.42 -8.51 8.87
C SER A 138 -7.27 -8.41 9.86
N TYR A 139 -7.42 -9.10 10.98
CA TYR A 139 -6.35 -9.31 11.95
C TYR A 139 -5.76 -10.70 11.73
N SER A 140 -4.44 -10.80 11.62
CA SER A 140 -3.74 -12.09 11.54
C SER A 140 -2.95 -12.32 12.82
N ILE A 141 -3.04 -13.52 13.37
CA ILE A 141 -2.21 -14.01 14.48
C ILE A 141 -1.30 -15.06 13.88
N CYS A 142 -0.02 -14.75 13.73
CA CYS A 142 0.96 -15.69 13.19
C CYS A 142 2.29 -15.48 13.92
N ASP A 143 2.46 -16.18 15.03
CA ASP A 143 3.70 -16.17 15.81
C ASP A 143 4.72 -17.09 15.14
N ASP A 144 6.02 -16.79 15.30
CA ASP A 144 7.12 -17.59 14.72
C ASP A 144 7.16 -19.01 15.28
N ASN A 145 6.77 -19.17 16.56
CA ASN A 145 6.61 -20.44 17.24
C ASN A 145 5.20 -20.49 17.84
N GLY A 146 4.61 -21.67 17.92
CA GLY A 146 3.30 -21.78 18.54
C GLY A 146 2.48 -22.96 18.02
N ILE A 147 1.22 -22.97 18.42
CA ILE A 147 0.24 -23.98 18.04
C ILE A 147 -0.55 -23.46 16.84
N LEU A 148 -0.68 -24.29 15.80
CA LEU A 148 -1.58 -24.00 14.68
C LEU A 148 -3.03 -24.24 15.11
N PHE A 149 -3.79 -23.16 15.27
CA PHE A 149 -5.22 -23.24 15.59
C PHE A 149 -6.11 -23.45 14.37
N GLY A 150 -5.64 -23.07 13.18
CA GLY A 150 -6.38 -23.24 11.95
C GLY A 150 -6.08 -22.16 10.90
N VAL A 151 -7.04 -21.95 10.02
CA VAL A 151 -6.96 -20.94 8.95
C VAL A 151 -8.03 -19.87 9.20
N ASN A 152 -7.61 -18.60 9.14
CA ASN A 152 -8.52 -17.47 9.28
C ASN A 152 -9.50 -17.43 8.09
N LYS A 153 -10.79 -17.55 8.38
CA LYS A 153 -11.86 -17.63 7.38
C LYS A 153 -11.97 -16.37 6.50
N HIS A 154 -11.50 -15.22 6.97
CA HIS A 154 -11.67 -13.95 6.26
C HIS A 154 -10.53 -13.64 5.27
N ASN A 155 -9.31 -14.05 5.58
CA ASN A 155 -8.13 -13.74 4.78
C ASN A 155 -7.27 -14.94 4.39
N ASN A 156 -7.71 -16.16 4.74
CA ASN A 156 -7.00 -17.41 4.50
C ASN A 156 -5.57 -17.46 5.10
N SER A 157 -5.24 -16.60 6.07
CA SER A 157 -3.97 -16.68 6.79
C SER A 157 -3.97 -17.81 7.80
N LEU A 158 -2.79 -18.36 8.07
CA LEU A 158 -2.62 -19.31 9.20
C LEU A 158 -2.82 -18.56 10.52
N VAL A 159 -3.47 -19.23 11.48
CA VAL A 159 -3.61 -18.77 12.85
C VAL A 159 -2.68 -19.61 13.71
N ILE A 160 -1.49 -19.07 14.00
CA ILE A 160 -0.48 -19.67 14.85
C ILE A 160 -0.30 -18.77 16.06
N ALA A 161 -0.46 -19.30 17.26
CA ALA A 161 -0.28 -18.55 18.49
C ALA A 161 0.60 -19.29 19.49
N ASP A 162 1.63 -18.62 20.02
CA ASP A 162 2.41 -19.08 21.16
C ASP A 162 1.82 -18.52 22.45
N ILE A 163 0.82 -19.22 22.99
CA ILE A 163 0.12 -18.83 24.21
C ILE A 163 1.01 -18.75 25.44
N PHE A 164 2.21 -19.32 25.38
CA PHE A 164 3.18 -19.33 26.49
C PHE A 164 4.19 -18.18 26.37
N ASP A 165 4.20 -17.41 25.27
CA ASP A 165 5.05 -16.24 25.15
C ASP A 165 4.54 -15.10 26.05
N SER A 166 5.22 -14.91 27.20
CA SER A 166 4.89 -13.87 28.17
C SER A 166 5.11 -12.42 27.67
N LYS A 167 5.80 -12.26 26.52
CA LYS A 167 5.98 -10.93 25.89
C LYS A 167 4.74 -10.49 25.12
N GLN A 168 4.00 -11.45 24.56
CA GLN A 168 2.78 -11.20 23.80
C GLN A 168 1.51 -11.37 24.64
N TYR A 169 1.47 -12.41 25.49
CA TYR A 169 0.29 -12.78 26.27
C TYR A 169 0.56 -12.67 27.76
N LYS A 170 -0.30 -11.95 28.48
CA LYS A 170 -0.14 -11.73 29.94
C LYS A 170 -0.34 -13.00 30.77
N ASN A 171 -1.09 -13.97 30.25
CA ASN A 171 -1.23 -15.30 30.84
C ASN A 171 -1.58 -16.32 29.74
N SER A 172 -1.36 -17.60 30.04
CA SER A 172 -1.56 -18.73 29.13
C SER A 172 -2.92 -19.45 29.31
N ASN A 173 -3.85 -18.83 30.02
CA ASN A 173 -5.18 -19.44 30.24
C ASN A 173 -6.05 -19.25 28.99
N ILE A 174 -6.65 -20.36 28.53
CA ILE A 174 -7.56 -20.35 27.36
C ILE A 174 -8.96 -20.75 27.85
N ALA A 175 -9.98 -20.02 27.47
CA ALA A 175 -11.36 -20.38 27.67
C ALA A 175 -12.04 -20.65 26.32
N ILE A 176 -12.56 -21.89 26.14
CA ILE A 176 -13.30 -22.27 24.94
C ILE A 176 -14.79 -22.31 25.27
N LEU A 177 -15.54 -21.39 24.69
CA LEU A 177 -16.96 -21.23 24.91
C LEU A 177 -17.76 -21.60 23.66
N GLY A 178 -18.88 -22.25 23.83
CA GLY A 178 -19.75 -22.60 22.72
C GLY A 178 -21.05 -23.26 23.20
N THR A 179 -22.06 -23.28 22.36
CA THR A 179 -23.35 -23.93 22.62
C THR A 179 -23.21 -25.44 22.70
N SER A 180 -24.19 -26.12 23.24
CA SER A 180 -24.24 -27.59 23.25
C SER A 180 -24.26 -28.12 21.82
N GLY A 181 -23.45 -29.16 21.54
CA GLY A 181 -23.32 -29.74 20.21
C GLY A 181 -22.37 -29.01 19.25
N SER A 182 -21.70 -27.93 19.66
CA SER A 182 -20.74 -27.15 18.82
C SER A 182 -19.37 -27.83 18.63
N GLY A 183 -19.15 -29.04 19.11
CA GLY A 183 -17.91 -29.79 18.92
C GLY A 183 -16.80 -29.50 19.92
N LYS A 184 -17.05 -28.71 20.99
CA LYS A 184 -16.02 -28.38 22.02
C LYS A 184 -15.20 -29.51 22.56
N THR A 185 -15.80 -30.71 22.69
CA THR A 185 -15.16 -31.92 23.26
C THR A 185 -14.11 -32.52 22.33
N PHE A 186 -14.10 -32.12 21.04
CA PHE A 186 -13.15 -32.59 20.03
C PHE A 186 -12.05 -31.58 19.71
N THR A 187 -12.03 -30.43 20.38
CA THR A 187 -10.99 -29.42 20.29
C THR A 187 -9.94 -29.65 21.38
#